data_f00cbbad118157601ecef4b3dfaca1b8
#
_entry.id   f00cbbad118157601ecef4b3dfaca1b8
#
_cell.length_a   1.000
_cell.length_b   1.000
_cell.length_c   1.000
_cell.angle_alpha   90.00
_cell.angle_beta   90.00
_cell.angle_gamma   90.00
#
_symmetry.space_group_name_H-M   'P 1'
#
loop_
_entity.id
_entity.type
_entity.pdbx_description
1 polymer ?
#
loop_
_entity_poly.entity_id
_entity_poly.type
_entity_poly.pdbx_seq_one_letter_code
_entity_poly.pdbx_strand_id
1 'polypeptide(L)'
;MSTDADDQLRATVAELAARDGCSWAGVFFVEGDELVLGPAAGEADPGRRTQVPVVWRDTRVAELAADGEIDVAQLESIAGDIADYCLVGWDTDGEEWEP
;
A
#
# COMPACT_ATOMS: atom_id res chain seq x y z
N MET A 1 -3.72 -10.81 -14.99
CA MET A 1 -3.37 -11.44 -14.03
C MET A 1 -3.03 -10.74 -12.85
N SER A 2 -3.15 -11.37 -11.81
CA SER A 2 -2.92 -10.74 -10.57
C SER A 2 -1.50 -10.30 -10.42
N THR A 3 -0.64 -10.85 -11.21
CA THR A 3 0.74 -10.48 -11.14
C THR A 3 0.95 -9.03 -11.45
N ASP A 4 0.15 -8.47 -12.33
CA ASP A 4 0.31 -7.08 -12.71
C ASP A 4 0.02 -6.15 -11.54
N ALA A 5 -0.99 -6.43 -10.77
CA ALA A 5 -1.34 -5.57 -9.65
C ALA A 5 -0.23 -5.62 -8.60
N ASP A 6 0.30 -6.80 -8.34
CA ASP A 6 1.37 -6.95 -7.36
C ASP A 6 2.60 -6.20 -7.84
N ASP A 7 2.92 -6.28 -9.13
CA ASP A 7 4.06 -5.59 -9.69
C ASP A 7 3.88 -4.08 -9.57
N GLN A 8 2.67 -3.58 -9.76
CA GLN A 8 2.42 -2.16 -9.66
C GLN A 8 2.63 -1.70 -8.21
N LEU A 9 2.18 -2.47 -7.26
CA LEU A 9 2.36 -2.09 -5.85
C LEU A 9 3.84 -2.12 -5.49
N ARG A 10 4.58 -3.11 -5.98
CA ARG A 10 6.01 -3.19 -5.71
C ARG A 10 6.75 -2.02 -6.34
N ALA A 11 6.39 -1.64 -7.55
CA ALA A 11 7.02 -0.52 -8.22
C ALA A 11 6.73 0.76 -7.47
N THR A 12 5.50 0.92 -6.98
CA THR A 12 5.10 2.13 -6.26
C THR A 12 5.90 2.29 -4.98
N VAL A 13 6.03 1.22 -4.19
CA VAL A 13 6.77 1.34 -2.94
C VAL A 13 8.26 1.53 -3.20
N ALA A 14 8.79 0.94 -4.27
CA ALA A 14 10.18 1.12 -4.60
C ALA A 14 10.48 2.57 -4.99
N GLU A 15 9.58 3.17 -5.76
CA GLU A 15 9.75 4.56 -6.14
C GLU A 15 9.63 5.49 -4.95
N LEU A 16 8.68 5.20 -4.06
CA LEU A 16 8.50 6.02 -2.87
C LEU A 16 9.74 5.92 -1.99
N ALA A 17 10.24 4.73 -1.77
CA ALA A 17 11.39 4.53 -0.91
C ALA A 17 12.65 5.19 -1.49
N ALA A 18 12.69 5.39 -2.80
CA ALA A 18 13.83 6.01 -3.45
C ALA A 18 13.78 7.53 -3.46
N ARG A 19 12.67 8.13 -3.00
CA ARG A 19 12.57 9.58 -3.01
C ARG A 19 13.49 10.20 -1.98
N ASP A 20 13.93 11.42 -2.25
CA ASP A 20 14.76 12.13 -1.31
C ASP A 20 14.00 12.29 -0.01
N GLY A 21 14.63 12.00 1.08
CA GLY A 21 14.00 12.14 2.40
C GLY A 21 13.31 10.89 2.89
N CYS A 22 13.06 9.94 2.01
CA CYS A 22 12.41 8.68 2.40
C CYS A 22 13.44 7.57 2.50
N SER A 23 13.21 6.64 3.40
CA SER A 23 14.08 5.47 3.54
C SER A 23 13.35 4.17 3.26
N TRP A 24 12.03 4.16 3.40
CA TRP A 24 11.24 2.93 3.28
C TRP A 24 9.81 3.28 2.88
N ALA A 25 9.16 2.38 2.18
CA ALA A 25 7.73 2.51 1.92
C ALA A 25 7.13 1.12 1.87
N GLY A 26 5.88 0.99 2.25
CA GLY A 26 5.20 -0.29 2.24
C GLY A 26 3.69 -0.15 2.24
N VAL A 27 3.03 -1.24 1.86
CA VAL A 27 1.57 -1.30 1.85
C VAL A 27 1.16 -2.36 2.87
N PHE A 28 0.26 -1.99 3.77
CA PHE A 28 -0.29 -2.94 4.73
C PHE A 28 -1.72 -3.24 4.30
N PHE A 29 -2.04 -4.50 4.11
CA PHE A 29 -3.39 -4.88 3.73
C PHE A 29 -4.25 -5.06 4.98
N VAL A 30 -5.51 -4.69 4.87
CA VAL A 30 -6.44 -4.86 5.97
C VAL A 30 -6.98 -6.28 5.89
N GLU A 31 -6.78 -7.06 6.94
CA GLU A 31 -7.31 -8.40 7.01
C GLU A 31 -8.04 -8.53 8.33
N GLY A 32 -9.34 -8.46 8.28
CA GLY A 32 -10.15 -8.47 9.49
C GLY A 32 -9.83 -7.24 10.31
N ASP A 33 -9.34 -7.43 11.51
CA ASP A 33 -8.99 -6.33 12.37
C ASP A 33 -7.53 -6.05 12.36
N GLU A 34 -6.76 -6.71 11.51
CA GLU A 34 -5.32 -6.56 11.51
C GLU A 34 -4.78 -6.00 10.24
N LEU A 35 -3.58 -5.46 10.31
CA LEU A 35 -2.89 -5.00 9.13
C LEU A 35 -1.75 -5.97 8.86
N VAL A 36 -1.65 -6.43 7.63
CA VAL A 36 -0.63 -7.40 7.25
C VAL A 36 0.28 -6.76 6.21
N LEU A 37 1.58 -6.77 6.44
CA LEU A 37 2.52 -6.13 5.54
C LEU A 37 2.57 -6.85 4.21
N GLY A 38 2.37 -6.11 3.14
CA GLY A 38 2.49 -6.59 1.77
C GLY A 38 3.78 -6.08 1.15
N PRO A 39 3.73 -5.59 -0.07
CA PRO A 39 4.94 -5.12 -0.74
C PRO A 39 5.60 -3.99 0.01
N ALA A 40 6.91 -4.02 0.11
CA ALA A 40 7.66 -2.98 0.80
C ALA A 40 9.05 -2.89 0.19
N ALA A 41 9.69 -1.75 0.35
CA ALA A 41 11.03 -1.52 -0.16
C ALA A 41 11.81 -0.57 0.74
N GLY A 42 13.10 -0.72 0.78
CA GLY A 42 13.97 0.19 1.53
C GLY A 42 14.26 -0.30 2.94
N GLU A 43 14.74 0.62 3.76
CA GLU A 43 15.07 0.30 5.14
C GLU A 43 14.08 0.97 6.07
N ALA A 44 13.40 0.21 6.87
CA ALA A 44 12.33 0.72 7.73
C ALA A 44 12.87 1.62 8.82
N ASP A 45 12.14 2.67 9.11
CA ASP A 45 12.46 3.61 10.19
C ASP A 45 11.13 4.01 10.83
N PRO A 46 10.54 3.12 11.61
CA PRO A 46 9.19 3.35 12.14
C PRO A 46 9.02 4.63 12.94
N GLY A 47 10.10 5.14 13.51
CA GLY A 47 10.01 6.38 14.27
C GLY A 47 9.70 7.58 13.40
N ARG A 48 9.86 7.45 12.08
CA ARG A 48 9.58 8.55 11.17
C ARG A 48 8.48 8.17 10.19
N ARG A 49 7.63 7.26 10.57
CA ARG A 49 6.59 6.70 9.66
C ARG A 49 5.35 7.57 9.56
N THR A 50 4.88 7.76 8.33
CA THR A 50 3.60 8.38 8.05
C THR A 50 2.75 7.33 7.37
N GLN A 51 1.51 7.13 7.81
CA GLN A 51 0.60 6.18 7.20
C GLN A 51 -0.68 6.88 6.80
N VAL A 52 -1.22 6.52 5.64
CA VAL A 52 -2.50 7.06 5.19
C VAL A 52 -3.36 5.90 4.74
N PRO A 53 -4.67 5.97 4.89
CA PRO A 53 -5.53 4.89 4.47
C PRO A 53 -5.64 4.83 2.95
N VAL A 54 -5.78 3.61 2.43
CA VAL A 54 -6.08 3.39 1.03
C VAL A 54 -7.55 3.00 0.99
N VAL A 55 -8.37 3.83 0.37
CA VAL A 55 -9.82 3.65 0.40
C VAL A 55 -10.34 3.39 -1.00
N TRP A 56 -11.22 2.41 -1.12
CA TRP A 56 -11.86 2.09 -2.37
C TRP A 56 -13.35 2.00 -2.09
N ARG A 57 -14.10 2.87 -2.74
CA ARG A 57 -15.56 2.94 -2.56
C ARG A 57 -15.94 3.02 -1.09
N ASP A 58 -15.33 3.95 -0.41
CA ASP A 58 -15.61 4.21 1.00
C ASP A 58 -15.18 3.09 1.96
N THR A 59 -14.43 2.12 1.49
CA THR A 59 -13.95 1.04 2.34
C THR A 59 -12.43 1.10 2.41
N ARG A 60 -11.89 1.07 3.62
CA ARG A 60 -10.45 1.04 3.79
C ARG A 60 -9.97 -0.37 3.48
N VAL A 61 -9.19 -0.53 2.44
CA VAL A 61 -8.71 -1.83 2.00
C VAL A 61 -7.25 -2.05 2.34
N ALA A 62 -6.52 -0.98 2.62
CA ALA A 62 -5.11 -1.09 2.94
C ALA A 62 -4.64 0.21 3.59
N GLU A 63 -3.36 0.27 3.95
CA GLU A 63 -2.73 1.51 4.38
C GLU A 63 -1.40 1.64 3.68
N LEU A 64 -1.09 2.83 3.21
CA LEU A 64 0.18 3.09 2.56
C LEU A 64 1.05 3.83 3.58
N ALA A 65 2.26 3.36 3.76
CA ALA A 65 3.17 3.94 4.73
C ALA A 65 4.49 4.31 4.08
N ALA A 66 5.12 5.36 4.57
CA ALA A 66 6.45 5.73 4.15
C ALA A 66 7.21 6.24 5.37
N ASP A 67 8.49 5.90 5.45
CA ASP A 67 9.32 6.32 6.56
C ASP A 67 10.26 7.41 6.06
N GLY A 68 10.36 8.48 6.83
CA GLY A 68 11.18 9.62 6.45
C GLY A 68 10.34 10.87 6.27
N GLU A 69 10.83 11.79 5.45
CA GLU A 69 10.11 13.02 5.24
C GLU A 69 9.31 12.95 3.96
N ILE A 70 8.00 12.99 4.06
CA ILE A 70 7.15 12.99 2.89
C ILE A 70 5.89 13.79 3.21
N ASP A 71 5.40 14.50 2.22
CA ASP A 71 4.21 15.28 2.36
C ASP A 71 3.01 14.34 2.44
N VAL A 72 2.18 14.47 3.45
CA VAL A 72 1.01 13.62 3.64
C VAL A 72 0.09 13.71 2.43
N ALA A 73 -0.11 14.90 1.87
CA ALA A 73 -0.98 15.06 0.72
C ALA A 73 -0.47 14.27 -0.47
N GLN A 74 0.84 14.20 -0.63
CA GLN A 74 1.42 13.46 -1.71
C GLN A 74 1.23 11.96 -1.47
N LEU A 75 1.40 11.53 -0.24
CA LEU A 75 1.20 10.13 0.11
C LEU A 75 -0.26 9.74 -0.11
N GLU A 76 -1.20 10.62 0.22
CA GLU A 76 -2.61 10.36 0.02
C GLU A 76 -2.95 10.26 -1.47
N SER A 77 -2.30 11.05 -2.30
CA SER A 77 -2.53 10.99 -3.72
C SER A 77 -2.07 9.64 -4.28
N ILE A 78 -0.95 9.15 -3.81
CA ILE A 78 -0.44 7.85 -4.23
C ILE A 78 -1.35 6.74 -3.73
N ALA A 79 -1.87 6.88 -2.51
CA ALA A 79 -2.80 5.90 -1.96
C ALA A 79 -4.04 5.79 -2.85
N GLY A 80 -4.53 6.91 -3.36
CA GLY A 80 -5.66 6.89 -4.27
C GLY A 80 -5.34 6.18 -5.57
N ASP A 81 -4.11 6.34 -6.05
CA ASP A 81 -3.70 5.72 -7.30
C ASP A 81 -3.59 4.20 -7.17
N ILE A 82 -3.24 3.69 -6.01
CA ILE A 82 -3.02 2.26 -5.85
C ILE A 82 -4.24 1.52 -5.31
N ALA A 83 -5.32 2.25 -5.01
CA ALA A 83 -6.49 1.63 -4.39
C ALA A 83 -7.00 0.43 -5.18
N ASP A 84 -7.05 0.54 -6.49
CA ASP A 84 -7.56 -0.55 -7.30
C ASP A 84 -6.66 -1.78 -7.22
N TYR A 85 -5.38 -1.58 -7.06
CA TYR A 85 -4.46 -2.71 -7.01
C TYR A 85 -4.51 -3.42 -5.66
N CYS A 86 -4.93 -2.73 -4.64
CA CYS A 86 -5.02 -3.33 -3.32
C CYS A 86 -6.21 -4.28 -3.21
N LEU A 87 -7.11 -4.26 -4.19
CA LEU A 87 -8.25 -5.15 -4.16
C LEU A 87 -7.92 -6.56 -4.57
N VAL A 88 -6.75 -6.77 -5.09
CA VAL A 88 -6.38 -8.10 -5.56
C VAL A 88 -6.56 -9.15 -4.49
N GLY A 89 -6.11 -8.87 -3.30
CA GLY A 89 -6.24 -9.83 -2.23
C GLY A 89 -7.68 -10.06 -1.85
N TRP A 90 -8.50 -9.05 -1.94
CA TRP A 90 -9.88 -9.16 -1.58
C TRP A 90 -10.63 -9.95 -2.62
N ASP A 91 -10.32 -9.72 -3.87
CA ASP A 91 -10.95 -10.43 -4.90
C ASP A 91 -10.71 -11.87 -4.79
N THR A 92 -9.54 -12.26 -4.51
CA THR A 92 -9.21 -13.64 -4.40
C THR A 92 -10.13 -14.31 -3.47
N ASP A 93 -10.38 -13.66 -2.35
CA ASP A 93 -11.27 -14.24 -1.48
C ASP A 93 -12.55 -14.34 -2.05
N GLY A 94 -12.96 -13.32 -2.60
CA GLY A 94 -14.21 -13.27 -3.00
C GLY A 94 -14.54 -14.18 -4.04
N GLU A 95 -13.76 -14.35 -4.96
CA GLU A 95 -14.21 -15.03 -5.95
C GLU A 95 -13.96 -16.33 -5.96
N GLU A 96 -13.14 -16.74 -5.29
CA GLU A 96 -12.89 -18.00 -5.31
C GLU A 96 -13.98 -18.79 -5.18
N TRP A 97 -14.75 -18.55 -4.36
CA TRP A 97 -15.71 -19.41 -4.13
C TRP A 97 -16.78 -19.22 -5.01
N GLU A 98 -16.76 -18.58 -5.69
CA GLU A 98 -17.76 -18.40 -6.46
C GLU A 98 -17.85 -19.17 -7.40
N PRO A 99 -17.62 -19.62 -7.81
CA PRO A 99 -17.69 -20.41 -8.81
C PRO A 99 -18.52 -20.86 -9.22
#